data_d997f4f465f6a58b629c39caf320b9a7
#
_entry.id   d997f4f465f6a58b629c39caf320b9a7
#
_cell.length_a   1.000
_cell.length_b   1.000
_cell.length_c   1.000
_cell.angle_alpha   90.00
_cell.angle_beta   90.00
_cell.angle_gamma   90.00
#
_symmetry.space_group_name_H-M   'P 1'
#
loop_
_entity.id
_entity.type
_entity.pdbx_description
1 polymer ?
#
loop_
_entity_poly.entity_id
_entity_poly.type
_entity_poly.pdbx_seq_one_letter_code
_entity_poly.pdbx_strand_id
1 'polypeptide(L)'
;NGPLVEVLRAALKKSTQATKKYAKNTQVAIEALIQSSYAFKEDNSKHSAPTAEKILIFDEAQRVWNKEKMYKKHEKDPKFNISEPHLLYQIMDRHQDWAVVICLVGLGQDIYDGEVGINERFRCGIEDFSEWEMFYSPEIFGQVEDKNIDKIMIEKCGRCHPVENLHLKTSIRSFRANKQCEFIDALLDNRPQQAKEIYEYIFAKYPIYLTRDYK
;
A
#
# COMPACT_ATOMS: atom_id res chain seq x y z
N ASN A 1 3.20 5.62 -7.72
CA ASN A 1 2.27 6.52 -8.43
C ASN A 1 2.96 7.88 -8.66
N GLY A 2 3.71 8.02 -9.80
CA GLY A 2 4.51 9.22 -10.11
C GLY A 2 3.75 10.54 -9.99
N PRO A 3 2.56 10.68 -10.64
CA PRO A 3 1.78 11.92 -10.56
C PRO A 3 1.37 12.31 -9.14
N LEU A 4 1.05 11.37 -8.27
CA LEU A 4 0.71 11.67 -6.87
C LEU A 4 1.92 12.19 -6.10
N VAL A 5 3.09 11.61 -6.31
CA VAL A 5 4.36 12.07 -5.72
C VAL A 5 4.64 13.51 -6.11
N GLU A 6 4.47 13.88 -7.38
CA GLU A 6 4.67 15.25 -7.86
C GLU A 6 3.70 16.24 -7.23
N VAL A 7 2.41 15.89 -7.13
CA VAL A 7 1.39 16.76 -6.50
C VAL A 7 1.69 16.97 -5.02
N LEU A 8 2.03 15.90 -4.28
CA LEU A 8 2.36 16.01 -2.86
C LEU A 8 3.63 16.85 -2.64
N ARG A 9 4.67 16.65 -3.44
CA ARG A 9 5.88 17.48 -3.41
C ARG A 9 5.57 18.95 -3.67
N ALA A 10 4.74 19.25 -4.67
CA ALA A 10 4.33 20.61 -4.98
C ALA A 10 3.53 21.27 -3.85
N ALA A 11 2.62 20.53 -3.22
CA ALA A 11 1.83 20.99 -2.08
C ALA A 11 2.72 21.30 -0.87
N LEU A 12 3.67 20.43 -0.54
CA LEU A 12 4.62 20.65 0.55
C LEU A 12 5.55 21.83 0.27
N LYS A 13 6.04 22.00 -0.97
CA LYS A 13 6.83 23.17 -1.36
C LYS A 13 6.07 24.48 -1.13
N LYS A 14 4.79 24.55 -1.52
CA LYS A 14 3.95 25.73 -1.28
C LYS A 14 3.76 26.01 0.22
N SER A 15 3.48 24.98 1.00
CA SER A 15 3.28 25.09 2.45
C SER A 15 4.55 25.60 3.16
N THR A 16 5.72 25.09 2.79
CA THR A 16 7.00 25.49 3.41
C THR A 16 7.48 26.87 2.95
N GLN A 17 7.17 27.32 1.73
CA GLN A 17 7.44 28.66 1.26
C GLN A 17 6.63 29.72 2.01
N ALA A 18 5.39 29.40 2.40
CA ALA A 18 4.54 30.29 3.20
C ALA A 18 5.12 30.57 4.60
N THR A 19 5.97 29.68 5.13
CA THR A 19 6.57 29.80 6.47
C THR A 19 7.97 30.44 6.49
N LYS A 20 8.42 31.07 5.44
CA LYS A 20 9.68 31.88 5.29
C LYS A 20 10.99 31.33 5.90
N LYS A 21 11.02 30.19 6.56
CA LYS A 21 12.13 29.75 7.43
C LYS A 21 13.13 28.74 6.81
N TYR A 22 12.86 28.18 5.60
CA TYR A 22 13.63 27.05 5.09
C TYR A 22 13.87 27.03 3.56
N ALA A 23 14.34 28.12 2.96
CA ALA A 23 14.25 28.31 1.50
C ALA A 23 15.25 27.55 0.61
N LYS A 24 16.41 27.08 1.08
CA LYS A 24 17.42 26.45 0.19
C LYS A 24 17.57 24.92 0.34
N ASN A 25 17.39 24.36 1.53
CA ASN A 25 17.49 22.93 1.75
C ASN A 25 16.17 22.19 1.70
N THR A 26 15.06 22.90 1.64
CA THR A 26 13.70 22.35 1.74
C THR A 26 13.31 21.51 0.52
N GLN A 27 13.77 21.85 -0.67
CA GLN A 27 13.44 21.12 -1.89
C GLN A 27 14.07 19.72 -1.88
N VAL A 28 15.35 19.64 -1.56
CA VAL A 28 16.07 18.37 -1.47
C VAL A 28 15.47 17.47 -0.37
N ALA A 29 15.15 18.08 0.78
CA ALA A 29 14.51 17.35 1.89
C ALA A 29 13.10 16.81 1.51
N ILE A 30 12.29 17.59 0.79
CA ILE A 30 10.96 17.14 0.33
C ILE A 30 11.08 16.03 -0.72
N GLU A 31 12.06 16.13 -1.61
CA GLU A 31 12.31 15.10 -2.63
C GLU A 31 12.81 13.79 -2.02
N ALA A 32 13.56 13.86 -0.95
CA ALA A 32 13.98 12.68 -0.17
C ALA A 32 12.82 12.10 0.65
N LEU A 33 11.97 12.94 1.25
CA LEU A 33 10.86 12.52 2.11
C LEU A 33 9.74 11.81 1.34
N ILE A 34 9.42 12.27 0.12
CA ILE A 34 8.37 11.67 -0.72
C ILE A 34 9.00 11.19 -2.02
N GLN A 35 9.19 9.88 -2.12
CA GLN A 35 9.83 9.25 -3.26
C GLN A 35 8.92 8.21 -3.92
N SER A 36 9.20 7.87 -5.17
CA SER A 36 8.66 6.64 -5.76
C SER A 36 9.35 5.42 -5.14
N SER A 37 8.68 4.29 -5.06
CA SER A 37 9.29 3.05 -4.56
C SER A 37 10.54 2.65 -5.36
N TYR A 38 10.55 2.96 -6.65
CA TYR A 38 11.71 2.71 -7.52
C TYR A 38 12.93 3.54 -7.07
N ALA A 39 12.77 4.86 -6.93
CA ALA A 39 13.85 5.75 -6.52
C ALA A 39 14.38 5.39 -5.12
N PHE A 40 13.50 5.09 -4.18
CA PHE A 40 13.88 4.66 -2.83
C PHE A 40 14.76 3.40 -2.86
N LYS A 41 14.38 2.40 -3.64
CA LYS A 41 15.15 1.15 -3.79
C LYS A 41 16.50 1.39 -4.45
N GLU A 42 16.51 2.12 -5.57
CA GLU A 42 17.73 2.44 -6.31
C GLU A 42 18.76 3.19 -5.45
N ASP A 43 18.31 4.21 -4.71
CA ASP A 43 19.20 4.99 -3.88
C ASP A 43 19.75 4.19 -2.71
N ASN A 44 18.89 3.42 -2.03
CA ASN A 44 19.30 2.65 -0.85
C ASN A 44 20.00 1.33 -1.18
N SER A 45 19.95 0.85 -2.42
CA SER A 45 20.74 -0.31 -2.86
C SER A 45 22.22 0.01 -3.13
N LYS A 46 22.58 1.29 -3.26
CA LYS A 46 23.96 1.74 -3.53
C LYS A 46 24.89 1.70 -2.29
N HIS A 47 24.32 1.67 -1.11
CA HIS A 47 25.04 1.67 0.16
C HIS A 47 24.37 0.75 1.19
N SER A 48 25.08 0.44 2.27
CA SER A 48 24.61 -0.39 3.38
C SER A 48 24.23 0.41 4.63
N ALA A 49 24.40 1.73 4.62
CA ALA A 49 24.02 2.59 5.74
C ALA A 49 22.51 2.57 5.96
N PRO A 50 22.02 2.73 7.20
CA PRO A 50 20.60 2.92 7.46
C PRO A 50 20.07 4.19 6.77
N THR A 51 18.80 4.22 6.47
CA THR A 51 18.10 5.40 5.95
C THR A 51 18.09 6.53 6.99
N ALA A 52 17.94 7.78 6.55
CA ALA A 52 17.77 8.88 7.49
C ALA A 52 16.43 8.77 8.24
N GLU A 53 15.39 8.31 7.56
CA GLU A 53 14.05 8.10 8.08
C GLU A 53 13.92 6.69 8.63
N LYS A 54 13.36 6.60 9.85
CA LYS A 54 13.05 5.33 10.53
C LYS A 54 11.62 4.83 10.26
N ILE A 55 10.80 5.63 9.59
CA ILE A 55 9.42 5.29 9.26
C ILE A 55 9.25 5.34 7.75
N LEU A 56 8.86 4.22 7.17
CA LEU A 56 8.51 4.08 5.75
C LEU A 56 7.01 3.87 5.63
N ILE A 57 6.31 4.74 4.88
CA ILE A 57 4.90 4.55 4.52
C ILE A 57 4.87 4.14 3.05
N PHE A 58 4.34 2.96 2.79
CA PHE A 58 4.27 2.38 1.45
C PHE A 58 2.81 2.26 1.00
N ASP A 59 2.43 3.11 0.05
CA ASP A 59 1.09 3.13 -0.54
C ASP A 59 0.93 2.07 -1.62
N GLU A 60 -0.30 1.54 -1.80
CA GLU A 60 -0.61 0.45 -2.74
C GLU A 60 0.28 -0.79 -2.52
N ALA A 61 0.48 -1.12 -1.26
CA ALA A 61 1.46 -2.12 -0.85
C ALA A 61 1.14 -3.55 -1.29
N GLN A 62 -0.06 -3.83 -1.82
CA GLN A 62 -0.41 -5.09 -2.48
C GLN A 62 0.21 -5.23 -3.87
N ARG A 63 0.64 -4.11 -4.51
CA ARG A 63 1.16 -4.08 -5.87
C ARG A 63 2.69 -4.14 -5.92
N VAL A 64 3.25 -5.05 -5.16
CA VAL A 64 4.71 -5.24 -5.07
C VAL A 64 5.18 -6.30 -6.03
N TRP A 65 6.41 -6.15 -6.51
CA TRP A 65 7.00 -7.04 -7.49
C TRP A 65 7.61 -8.29 -6.87
N ASN A 66 7.41 -9.42 -7.56
CA ASN A 66 8.11 -10.65 -7.24
C ASN A 66 9.61 -10.57 -7.60
N LYS A 67 10.33 -11.59 -7.21
CA LYS A 67 11.77 -11.73 -7.45
C LYS A 67 12.12 -11.64 -8.94
N GLU A 68 11.39 -12.33 -9.80
CA GLU A 68 11.64 -12.39 -11.24
C GLU A 68 11.46 -11.02 -11.90
N LYS A 69 10.40 -10.31 -11.54
CA LYS A 69 10.13 -8.96 -12.04
C LYS A 69 11.14 -7.94 -11.53
N MET A 70 11.52 -8.03 -10.26
CA MET A 70 12.59 -7.22 -9.68
C MET A 70 13.90 -7.43 -10.45
N TYR A 71 14.36 -8.64 -10.57
CA TYR A 71 15.60 -9.00 -11.27
C TYR A 71 15.60 -8.54 -12.73
N LYS A 72 14.48 -8.76 -13.45
CA LYS A 72 14.33 -8.36 -14.85
C LYS A 72 14.34 -6.84 -15.03
N LYS A 73 13.69 -6.10 -14.13
CA LYS A 73 13.58 -4.62 -14.21
C LYS A 73 14.85 -3.88 -13.83
N HIS A 74 15.70 -4.49 -13.02
CA HIS A 74 16.99 -3.95 -12.60
C HIS A 74 18.15 -4.58 -13.38
N GLU A 75 17.99 -4.76 -14.70
CA GLU A 75 19.03 -5.19 -15.66
C GLU A 75 19.75 -6.49 -15.25
N LYS A 76 19.04 -7.36 -14.52
CA LYS A 76 19.57 -8.61 -13.98
C LYS A 76 20.72 -8.43 -12.97
N ASP A 77 20.76 -7.31 -12.27
CA ASP A 77 21.69 -7.12 -11.16
C ASP A 77 21.36 -8.13 -10.03
N PRO A 78 22.34 -8.96 -9.60
CA PRO A 78 22.15 -9.94 -8.53
C PRO A 78 21.60 -9.37 -7.21
N LYS A 79 21.83 -8.10 -6.91
CA LYS A 79 21.29 -7.41 -5.72
C LYS A 79 19.77 -7.34 -5.71
N PHE A 80 19.14 -7.37 -6.87
CA PHE A 80 17.67 -7.33 -7.03
C PHE A 80 17.07 -8.73 -7.31
N ASN A 81 17.82 -9.79 -7.07
CA ASN A 81 17.33 -11.16 -7.18
C ASN A 81 16.54 -11.60 -5.92
N ILE A 82 15.75 -10.68 -5.39
CA ILE A 82 14.87 -10.83 -4.23
C ILE A 82 13.53 -10.13 -4.53
N SER A 83 12.47 -10.41 -3.77
CA SER A 83 11.19 -9.73 -3.93
C SER A 83 11.26 -8.28 -3.42
N GLU A 84 10.37 -7.43 -3.91
CA GLU A 84 10.32 -6.03 -3.48
C GLU A 84 10.06 -5.87 -1.98
N PRO A 85 9.12 -6.62 -1.36
CA PRO A 85 8.97 -6.59 0.10
C PRO A 85 10.23 -6.94 0.85
N HIS A 86 10.94 -7.99 0.42
CA HIS A 86 12.19 -8.39 1.05
C HIS A 86 13.24 -7.27 1.02
N LEU A 87 13.43 -6.63 -0.14
CA LEU A 87 14.37 -5.51 -0.27
C LEU A 87 14.00 -4.34 0.65
N LEU A 88 12.72 -3.98 0.72
CA LEU A 88 12.24 -2.89 1.58
C LEU A 88 12.50 -3.19 3.07
N TYR A 89 12.20 -4.41 3.52
CA TYR A 89 12.49 -4.81 4.89
C TYR A 89 14.00 -4.82 5.15
N GLN A 90 14.82 -5.37 4.25
CA GLN A 90 16.27 -5.38 4.36
C GLN A 90 16.87 -3.97 4.47
N ILE A 91 16.32 -2.98 3.77
CA ILE A 91 16.76 -1.58 3.87
C ILE A 91 16.40 -1.02 5.26
N MET A 92 15.19 -1.25 5.74
CA MET A 92 14.75 -0.73 7.04
C MET A 92 15.36 -1.49 8.23
N ASP A 93 15.72 -2.75 8.05
CA ASP A 93 16.38 -3.58 9.06
C ASP A 93 17.84 -3.17 9.38
N ARG A 94 18.39 -2.23 8.62
CA ARG A 94 19.70 -1.63 8.90
C ARG A 94 19.72 -0.74 10.15
N HIS A 95 18.54 -0.32 10.63
CA HIS A 95 18.40 0.42 11.88
C HIS A 95 18.60 -0.52 13.07
N GLN A 96 19.58 -0.22 13.92
CA GLN A 96 19.96 -1.07 15.05
C GLN A 96 19.03 -0.95 16.26
N ASP A 97 18.26 0.14 16.34
CA ASP A 97 17.39 0.44 17.49
C ASP A 97 15.90 0.19 17.19
N TRP A 98 15.36 0.83 16.17
CA TRP A 98 13.99 0.62 15.71
C TRP A 98 13.74 1.18 14.31
N ALA A 99 12.81 0.57 13.61
CA ALA A 99 12.23 1.11 12.37
C ALA A 99 10.76 0.69 12.26
N VAL A 100 9.98 1.41 11.47
CA VAL A 100 8.56 1.12 11.22
C VAL A 100 8.28 1.12 9.73
N VAL A 101 7.61 0.08 9.23
CA VAL A 101 7.10 0.01 7.87
C VAL A 101 5.58 -0.05 7.91
N ILE A 102 4.92 0.97 7.39
CA ILE A 102 3.46 1.06 7.29
C ILE A 102 3.05 0.75 5.86
N CYS A 103 2.34 -0.34 5.66
CA CYS A 103 1.84 -0.77 4.37
C CYS A 103 0.36 -0.44 4.24
N LEU A 104 0.01 0.51 3.35
CA LEU A 104 -1.38 0.79 3.01
C LEU A 104 -1.80 -0.16 1.89
N VAL A 105 -2.83 -0.94 2.14
CA VAL A 105 -3.26 -2.04 1.26
C VAL A 105 -4.70 -1.79 0.83
N GLY A 106 -4.96 -1.81 -0.48
CA GLY A 106 -6.29 -1.83 -1.05
C GLY A 106 -6.68 -3.26 -1.41
N LEU A 107 -7.74 -3.78 -0.78
CA LEU A 107 -8.28 -5.10 -1.11
C LEU A 107 -9.21 -5.01 -2.34
N GLY A 108 -9.34 -6.12 -3.09
CA GLY A 108 -10.23 -6.20 -4.25
C GLY A 108 -9.71 -5.56 -5.54
N GLN A 109 -8.44 -5.16 -5.59
CA GLN A 109 -7.80 -4.73 -6.83
C GLN A 109 -7.09 -5.90 -7.52
N ASP A 110 -7.20 -5.96 -8.85
CA ASP A 110 -6.49 -6.96 -9.63
C ASP A 110 -4.98 -6.87 -9.41
N ILE A 111 -4.35 -8.02 -9.21
CA ILE A 111 -2.89 -8.15 -9.14
C ILE A 111 -2.41 -8.45 -10.54
N TYR A 112 -1.48 -7.63 -11.04
CA TYR A 112 -0.90 -7.82 -12.37
C TYR A 112 0.19 -8.90 -12.34
N ASP A 113 0.48 -9.45 -13.50
CA ASP A 113 1.56 -10.43 -13.66
C ASP A 113 2.88 -9.92 -13.06
N GLY A 114 3.49 -10.75 -12.21
CA GLY A 114 4.70 -10.42 -11.46
C GLY A 114 4.48 -9.56 -10.19
N GLU A 115 3.24 -9.30 -9.80
CA GLU A 115 2.90 -8.77 -8.48
C GLU A 115 2.58 -9.93 -7.52
N VAL A 116 2.99 -9.83 -6.25
CA VAL A 116 2.90 -10.94 -5.28
C VAL A 116 1.89 -10.72 -4.17
N GLY A 117 1.21 -9.58 -4.19
CA GLY A 117 0.17 -9.29 -3.21
C GLY A 117 0.66 -9.18 -1.77
N ILE A 118 -0.26 -9.39 -0.83
CA ILE A 118 -0.01 -9.23 0.60
C ILE A 118 0.76 -10.43 1.17
N ASN A 119 0.53 -11.61 0.64
CA ASN A 119 1.07 -12.86 1.21
C ASN A 119 2.60 -12.87 1.27
N GLU A 120 3.26 -12.39 0.23
CA GLU A 120 4.72 -12.30 0.18
C GLU A 120 5.27 -11.37 1.29
N ARG A 121 4.53 -10.33 1.67
CA ARG A 121 4.93 -9.45 2.78
C ARG A 121 4.93 -10.18 4.12
N PHE A 122 3.88 -10.94 4.39
CA PHE A 122 3.82 -11.76 5.59
C PHE A 122 4.89 -12.84 5.58
N ARG A 123 5.02 -13.55 4.46
CA ARG A 123 6.04 -14.58 4.30
C ARG A 123 7.44 -14.04 4.59
N CYS A 124 7.84 -12.95 3.93
CA CYS A 124 9.14 -12.33 4.19
C CYS A 124 9.32 -11.93 5.66
N GLY A 125 8.35 -11.21 6.24
CA GLY A 125 8.45 -10.78 7.64
C GLY A 125 8.51 -11.94 8.64
N ILE A 126 7.82 -13.05 8.36
CA ILE A 126 7.78 -14.22 9.23
C ILE A 126 9.06 -15.06 9.07
N GLU A 127 9.51 -15.32 7.85
CA GLU A 127 10.59 -16.25 7.55
C GLU A 127 11.97 -15.60 7.59
N ASP A 128 12.12 -14.37 7.08
CA ASP A 128 13.41 -13.77 6.82
C ASP A 128 13.80 -12.69 7.85
N PHE A 129 12.83 -12.11 8.60
CA PHE A 129 13.05 -11.00 9.53
C PHE A 129 12.50 -11.31 10.93
N SER A 130 13.21 -12.14 11.69
CA SER A 130 12.77 -12.67 12.97
C SER A 130 12.62 -11.64 14.11
N GLU A 131 13.29 -10.50 13.99
CA GLU A 131 13.25 -9.42 15.02
C GLU A 131 12.08 -8.45 14.82
N TRP A 132 11.31 -8.60 13.71
CA TRP A 132 10.19 -7.73 13.41
C TRP A 132 8.89 -8.25 13.99
N GLU A 133 8.11 -7.35 14.60
CA GLU A 133 6.72 -7.57 14.99
C GLU A 133 5.80 -7.07 13.87
N MET A 134 4.72 -7.80 13.59
CA MET A 134 3.80 -7.49 12.51
C MET A 134 2.40 -7.24 13.06
N PHE A 135 1.83 -6.08 12.74
CA PHE A 135 0.48 -5.69 13.14
C PHE A 135 -0.38 -5.58 11.89
N TYR A 136 -1.56 -6.18 11.89
CA TYR A 136 -2.43 -6.20 10.72
C TYR A 136 -3.90 -6.06 11.05
N SER A 137 -4.70 -5.51 10.12
CA SER A 137 -6.15 -5.51 10.23
C SER A 137 -6.70 -6.91 9.98
N PRO A 138 -7.56 -7.49 10.83
CA PRO A 138 -8.21 -8.78 10.58
C PRO A 138 -9.03 -8.81 9.28
N GLU A 139 -9.51 -7.65 8.83
CA GLU A 139 -10.30 -7.50 7.59
C GLU A 139 -9.55 -7.89 6.32
N ILE A 140 -8.22 -8.02 6.36
CA ILE A 140 -7.44 -8.52 5.23
C ILE A 140 -7.85 -9.93 4.78
N PHE A 141 -8.49 -10.70 5.66
CA PHE A 141 -8.97 -12.05 5.37
C PHE A 141 -10.44 -12.09 4.95
N GLY A 142 -11.20 -11.00 5.14
CA GLY A 142 -12.66 -11.01 5.07
C GLY A 142 -13.29 -10.54 3.75
N GLN A 143 -12.56 -9.86 2.88
CA GLN A 143 -13.14 -9.21 1.69
C GLN A 143 -12.77 -9.85 0.35
N VAL A 144 -11.82 -10.74 0.34
CA VAL A 144 -11.42 -11.44 -0.88
C VAL A 144 -11.32 -12.91 -0.56
N GLU A 145 -11.99 -13.74 -1.36
CA GLU A 145 -11.62 -15.15 -1.51
C GLU A 145 -10.21 -15.23 -2.12
N ASP A 146 -9.28 -14.44 -1.60
CA ASP A 146 -7.88 -14.50 -1.99
C ASP A 146 -7.31 -15.76 -1.35
N LYS A 147 -7.46 -16.86 -2.09
CA LYS A 147 -6.94 -18.20 -1.75
C LYS A 147 -5.42 -18.21 -1.52
N ASN A 148 -4.79 -17.04 -1.68
CA ASN A 148 -3.34 -16.87 -1.63
C ASN A 148 -2.82 -16.33 -0.29
N ILE A 149 -3.67 -15.84 0.63
CA ILE A 149 -3.21 -15.43 1.96
C ILE A 149 -3.14 -16.68 2.86
N ASP A 150 -1.95 -17.06 3.25
CA ASP A 150 -1.73 -18.15 4.18
C ASP A 150 -2.09 -17.72 5.62
N LYS A 151 -3.40 -17.69 5.88
CA LYS A 151 -3.96 -17.36 7.19
C LYS A 151 -3.37 -18.24 8.31
N ILE A 152 -3.13 -19.50 8.01
CA ILE A 152 -2.59 -20.46 9.00
C ILE A 152 -1.16 -20.08 9.38
N MET A 153 -0.34 -19.67 8.43
CA MET A 153 1.01 -19.19 8.67
C MET A 153 1.00 -17.95 9.58
N ILE A 154 0.14 -16.99 9.27
CA ILE A 154 0.04 -15.73 10.03
C ILE A 154 -0.49 -15.98 11.45
N GLU A 155 -1.53 -16.78 11.62
CA GLU A 155 -2.13 -17.08 12.93
C GLU A 155 -1.19 -17.92 13.83
N LYS A 156 -0.33 -18.74 13.26
CA LYS A 156 0.67 -19.50 14.01
C LYS A 156 1.92 -18.69 14.37
N CYS A 157 2.11 -17.55 13.75
CA CYS A 157 3.25 -16.68 14.04
C CYS A 157 3.01 -15.88 15.31
N GLY A 158 3.77 -16.14 16.36
CA GLY A 158 3.66 -15.44 17.65
C GLY A 158 4.00 -13.93 17.58
N ARG A 159 4.53 -13.45 16.44
CA ARG A 159 4.89 -12.06 16.18
C ARG A 159 3.90 -11.35 15.24
N CYS A 160 2.78 -11.98 14.91
CA CYS A 160 1.74 -11.42 14.05
C CYS A 160 0.50 -11.11 14.89
N HIS A 161 0.17 -9.82 15.01
CA HIS A 161 -0.86 -9.32 15.92
C HIS A 161 -2.04 -8.71 15.16
N PRO A 162 -3.25 -9.28 15.28
CA PRO A 162 -4.45 -8.66 14.71
C PRO A 162 -4.83 -7.41 15.50
N VAL A 163 -5.09 -6.30 14.81
CA VAL A 163 -5.49 -5.01 15.39
C VAL A 163 -6.63 -4.40 14.58
N GLU A 164 -7.84 -4.37 15.12
CA GLU A 164 -9.04 -3.88 14.44
C GLU A 164 -8.94 -2.42 13.99
N ASN A 165 -8.26 -1.59 14.79
CA ASN A 165 -8.11 -0.16 14.52
C ASN A 165 -7.19 0.15 13.32
N LEU A 166 -6.51 -0.83 12.76
CA LEU A 166 -5.73 -0.67 11.53
C LEU A 166 -6.60 -0.71 10.27
N HIS A 167 -7.90 -0.98 10.38
CA HIS A 167 -8.79 -0.94 9.24
C HIS A 167 -9.27 0.49 8.96
N LEU A 168 -8.97 0.99 7.76
CA LEU A 168 -9.40 2.33 7.32
C LEU A 168 -10.84 2.27 6.80
N LYS A 169 -11.81 2.43 7.70
CA LYS A 169 -13.25 2.31 7.40
C LYS A 169 -13.83 3.51 6.64
N THR A 170 -13.22 4.69 6.75
CA THR A 170 -13.80 5.93 6.23
C THR A 170 -13.13 6.36 4.94
N SER A 171 -13.90 6.42 3.85
CA SER A 171 -13.41 7.00 2.60
C SER A 171 -13.42 8.53 2.68
N ILE A 172 -12.25 9.14 2.68
CA ILE A 172 -12.11 10.61 2.64
C ILE A 172 -12.50 11.16 1.27
N ARG A 173 -12.26 10.40 0.19
CA ARG A 173 -12.59 10.84 -1.19
C ARG A 173 -14.08 10.91 -1.45
N SER A 174 -14.84 10.07 -0.78
CA SER A 174 -16.28 9.94 -1.02
C SER A 174 -17.10 9.91 0.28
N PHE A 175 -16.70 10.69 1.30
CA PHE A 175 -17.40 10.72 2.57
C PHE A 175 -18.91 11.10 2.44
N ARG A 176 -19.27 11.82 1.37
CA ARG A 176 -20.67 12.15 1.01
C ARG A 176 -21.34 11.07 0.17
N ALA A 177 -20.58 10.08 -0.29
CA ALA A 177 -21.03 9.05 -1.22
C ALA A 177 -20.94 7.63 -0.62
N ASN A 178 -20.96 7.51 0.72
CA ASN A 178 -20.88 6.21 1.40
C ASN A 178 -21.96 5.24 0.91
N LYS A 179 -23.17 5.75 0.64
CA LYS A 179 -24.27 4.93 0.10
C LYS A 179 -24.01 4.40 -1.30
N GLN A 180 -23.25 5.13 -2.15
CA GLN A 180 -22.84 4.59 -3.45
C GLN A 180 -21.81 3.47 -3.28
N CYS A 181 -20.87 3.61 -2.36
CA CYS A 181 -19.91 2.54 -2.06
C CYS A 181 -20.66 1.29 -1.56
N GLU A 182 -21.56 1.45 -0.58
CA GLU A 182 -22.40 0.36 -0.08
C GLU A 182 -23.22 -0.32 -1.20
N PHE A 183 -23.72 0.47 -2.17
CA PHE A 183 -24.44 -0.05 -3.32
C PHE A 183 -23.53 -0.90 -4.22
N ILE A 184 -22.33 -0.39 -4.55
CA ILE A 184 -21.36 -1.11 -5.37
C ILE A 184 -20.91 -2.40 -4.68
N ASP A 185 -20.60 -2.33 -3.38
CA ASP A 185 -20.22 -3.49 -2.59
C ASP A 185 -21.33 -4.56 -2.59
N ALA A 186 -22.61 -4.13 -2.42
CA ALA A 186 -23.73 -5.03 -2.47
C ALA A 186 -23.91 -5.70 -3.85
N LEU A 187 -23.59 -4.98 -4.95
CA LEU A 187 -23.59 -5.55 -6.30
C LEU A 187 -22.47 -6.56 -6.50
N LEU A 188 -21.25 -6.21 -6.09
CA LEU A 188 -20.06 -7.07 -6.25
C LEU A 188 -20.19 -8.35 -5.41
N ASP A 189 -20.75 -8.23 -4.21
CA ASP A 189 -21.00 -9.37 -3.31
C ASP A 189 -22.26 -10.18 -3.68
N ASN A 190 -22.90 -9.87 -4.83
CA ASN A 190 -24.11 -10.52 -5.29
C ASN A 190 -25.26 -10.51 -4.24
N ARG A 191 -25.47 -9.34 -3.60
CA ARG A 191 -26.55 -9.09 -2.64
C ARG A 191 -27.65 -8.21 -3.27
N PRO A 192 -28.44 -8.74 -4.23
CA PRO A 192 -29.31 -7.93 -5.10
C PRO A 192 -30.42 -7.19 -4.35
N GLN A 193 -30.95 -7.78 -3.26
CA GLN A 193 -32.00 -7.15 -2.46
C GLN A 193 -31.50 -5.89 -1.77
N GLN A 194 -30.34 -5.98 -1.13
CA GLN A 194 -29.68 -4.86 -0.47
C GLN A 194 -29.26 -3.79 -1.46
N ALA A 195 -28.73 -4.17 -2.61
CA ALA A 195 -28.38 -3.25 -3.68
C ALA A 195 -29.61 -2.46 -4.16
N LYS A 196 -30.75 -3.13 -4.33
CA LYS A 196 -32.00 -2.48 -4.73
C LYS A 196 -32.48 -1.43 -3.71
N GLU A 197 -32.50 -1.77 -2.43
CA GLU A 197 -32.91 -0.84 -1.36
C GLU A 197 -31.99 0.39 -1.31
N ILE A 198 -30.69 0.21 -1.43
CA ILE A 198 -29.75 1.32 -1.44
C ILE A 198 -29.92 2.16 -2.71
N TYR A 199 -30.12 1.53 -3.87
CA TYR A 199 -30.34 2.21 -5.14
C TYR A 199 -31.57 3.13 -5.11
N GLU A 200 -32.69 2.68 -4.58
CA GLU A 200 -33.90 3.48 -4.42
C GLU A 200 -33.64 4.76 -3.59
N TYR A 201 -32.76 4.67 -2.59
CA TYR A 201 -32.38 5.82 -1.77
C TYR A 201 -31.43 6.80 -2.49
N ILE A 202 -30.51 6.32 -3.31
CA ILE A 202 -29.47 7.16 -3.94
C ILE A 202 -29.87 7.69 -5.31
N PHE A 203 -30.79 7.04 -6.02
CA PHE A 203 -31.09 7.29 -7.44
C PHE A 203 -31.39 8.74 -7.78
N ALA A 204 -32.15 9.42 -6.95
CA ALA A 204 -32.57 10.83 -7.19
C ALA A 204 -31.38 11.80 -7.13
N LYS A 205 -30.34 11.48 -6.35
CA LYS A 205 -29.15 12.33 -6.15
C LYS A 205 -27.95 11.91 -7.01
N TYR A 206 -27.88 10.62 -7.29
CA TYR A 206 -26.74 9.99 -7.98
C TYR A 206 -27.25 8.94 -8.96
N PRO A 207 -27.73 9.34 -10.14
CA PRO A 207 -28.22 8.39 -11.13
C PRO A 207 -27.07 7.52 -11.63
N ILE A 208 -27.23 6.21 -11.50
CA ILE A 208 -26.27 5.21 -11.96
C ILE A 208 -26.88 4.51 -13.16
N TYR A 209 -26.16 4.50 -14.27
CA TYR A 209 -26.60 3.86 -15.50
C TYR A 209 -25.70 2.67 -15.83
N LEU A 210 -26.31 1.55 -16.16
CA LEU A 210 -25.61 0.39 -16.71
C LEU A 210 -25.70 0.43 -18.23
N THR A 211 -24.56 0.40 -18.91
CA THR A 211 -24.52 0.31 -20.36
C THR A 211 -23.65 -0.87 -20.82
N ARG A 212 -24.05 -1.49 -21.93
CA ARG A 212 -23.23 -2.48 -22.63
C ARG A 212 -22.51 -1.89 -23.83
N ASP A 213 -22.82 -0.65 -24.19
CA ASP A 213 -22.24 0.04 -25.35
C ASP A 213 -21.14 0.99 -24.87
N TYR A 214 -19.91 0.67 -25.28
CA TYR A 214 -18.78 1.58 -25.20
C TYR A 214 -18.73 2.37 -26.51
N LYS A 215 -19.38 3.52 -26.57
CA LYS A 215 -19.19 4.50 -27.64
C LYS A 215 -18.65 5.79 -27.09
#